data_637664722d6bc497f0511f9d21c00fae
#
_entry.id   637664722d6bc497f0511f9d21c00fae
#
_cell.length_a   1.000
_cell.length_b   1.000
_cell.length_c   1.000
_cell.angle_alpha   90.00
_cell.angle_beta   90.00
_cell.angle_gamma   90.00
#
_symmetry.space_group_name_H-M   'P 1'
#
loop_
_entity.id
_entity.type
_entity.pdbx_description
1 polymer ?
#
loop_
_entity_poly.entity_id
_entity_poly.type
_entity_poly.pdbx_seq_one_letter_code
_entity_poly.pdbx_strand_id
1 'polypeptide(L)'
;MIHFIIALVLFGHGVAHVSGFIASVSKKDIGFHIEKPWIFSNNITLQSPLGKFFGILWLAATAGYVLAAIVLIASNDWWTTLLIPAATVSLLVIIPFWNTVPPGAKFGAFFDLFVIIVFTTSLKEYLSELV
;
A
#
# COMPACT_ATOMS: atom_id res chain seq x y z
N MET A 1 11.53 -7.04 20.46
CA MET A 1 10.23 -7.72 20.21
C MET A 1 9.29 -6.85 19.39
N ILE A 2 9.09 -5.59 19.73
CA ILE A 2 8.15 -4.69 19.04
C ILE A 2 8.56 -4.41 17.57
N HIS A 3 9.84 -4.19 17.28
CA HIS A 3 10.36 -4.02 15.92
C HIS A 3 9.95 -5.17 15.00
N PHE A 4 10.03 -6.41 15.51
CA PHE A 4 9.70 -7.58 14.72
C PHE A 4 8.20 -7.63 14.40
N ILE A 5 7.34 -7.26 15.37
CA ILE A 5 5.88 -7.19 15.14
C ILE A 5 5.56 -6.12 14.11
N ILE A 6 6.14 -4.91 14.24
CA ILE A 6 5.93 -3.83 13.27
C ILE A 6 6.43 -4.25 11.88
N ALA A 7 7.62 -4.83 11.80
CA ALA A 7 8.18 -5.31 10.53
C ALA A 7 7.29 -6.37 9.88
N LEU A 8 6.72 -7.29 10.65
CA LEU A 8 5.80 -8.30 10.15
C LEU A 8 4.50 -7.67 9.59
N VAL A 9 3.95 -6.66 10.27
CA VAL A 9 2.79 -5.90 9.80
C VAL A 9 3.11 -5.17 8.50
N LEU A 10 4.22 -4.45 8.43
CA LEU A 10 4.65 -3.73 7.23
C LEU A 10 4.91 -4.69 6.06
N PHE A 11 5.59 -5.80 6.31
CA PHE A 11 5.84 -6.82 5.30
C PHE A 11 4.54 -7.42 4.77
N GLY A 12 3.63 -7.85 5.66
CA GLY A 12 2.34 -8.41 5.27
C GLY A 12 1.48 -7.42 4.50
N HIS A 13 1.44 -6.15 4.92
CA HIS A 13 0.75 -5.08 4.22
C HIS A 13 1.35 -4.86 2.82
N GLY A 14 2.69 -4.77 2.72
CA GLY A 14 3.39 -4.64 1.44
C GLY A 14 3.10 -5.80 0.49
N VAL A 15 3.19 -7.04 0.96
CA VAL A 15 2.89 -8.23 0.12
C VAL A 15 1.44 -8.25 -0.36
N ALA A 16 0.48 -7.76 0.44
CA ALA A 16 -0.91 -7.68 0.03
C ALA A 16 -1.12 -6.82 -1.23
N HIS A 17 -0.28 -5.82 -1.46
CA HIS A 17 -0.33 -4.96 -2.66
C HIS A 17 -0.01 -5.70 -3.96
N VAL A 18 0.70 -6.84 -3.91
CA VAL A 18 0.94 -7.69 -5.09
C VAL A 18 -0.37 -8.12 -5.75
N SER A 19 -1.44 -8.28 -4.96
CA SER A 19 -2.76 -8.62 -5.49
C SER A 19 -3.29 -7.59 -6.49
N GLY A 20 -3.05 -6.29 -6.27
CA GLY A 20 -3.43 -5.22 -7.19
C GLY A 20 -2.69 -5.31 -8.53
N PHE A 21 -1.39 -5.61 -8.49
CA PHE A 21 -0.64 -5.88 -9.72
C PHE A 21 -1.20 -7.09 -10.47
N ILE A 22 -1.42 -8.22 -9.77
CA ILE A 22 -1.98 -9.43 -10.39
C ILE A 22 -3.34 -9.12 -11.02
N ALA A 23 -4.22 -8.35 -10.34
CA ALA A 23 -5.51 -7.94 -10.88
C ALA A 23 -5.38 -7.09 -12.15
N SER A 24 -4.33 -6.28 -12.27
CA SER A 24 -4.11 -5.42 -13.44
C SER A 24 -3.63 -6.19 -14.68
N VAL A 25 -2.95 -7.32 -14.51
CA VAL A 25 -2.36 -8.10 -15.62
C VAL A 25 -3.06 -9.44 -15.85
N SER A 26 -3.86 -9.91 -14.92
CA SER A 26 -4.55 -11.20 -14.98
C SER A 26 -6.07 -11.00 -15.03
N LYS A 27 -6.74 -11.93 -15.74
CA LYS A 27 -8.21 -12.03 -15.73
C LYS A 27 -8.74 -12.94 -14.62
N LYS A 28 -7.87 -13.43 -13.73
CA LYS A 28 -8.28 -14.28 -12.61
C LYS A 28 -9.09 -13.48 -11.61
N ASP A 29 -10.16 -14.07 -11.12
CA ASP A 29 -10.89 -13.53 -9.98
C ASP A 29 -10.05 -13.74 -8.71
N ILE A 30 -9.57 -12.65 -8.17
CA ILE A 30 -8.80 -12.59 -6.91
C ILE A 30 -9.44 -11.60 -5.92
N GLY A 31 -10.76 -11.43 -6.03
CA GLY A 31 -11.54 -10.54 -5.17
C GLY A 31 -11.59 -9.09 -5.63
N PHE A 32 -11.06 -8.77 -6.81
CA PHE A 32 -11.24 -7.47 -7.43
C PHE A 32 -12.47 -7.49 -8.35
N HIS A 33 -13.40 -6.58 -8.12
CA HIS A 33 -14.59 -6.45 -8.95
C HIS A 33 -14.27 -5.79 -10.29
N ILE A 34 -14.91 -6.25 -11.37
CA ILE A 34 -14.76 -5.67 -12.72
C ILE A 34 -15.61 -4.39 -12.87
N GLU A 35 -16.03 -3.81 -11.78
CA GLU A 35 -16.81 -2.58 -11.78
C GLU A 35 -15.95 -1.39 -12.23
N LYS A 36 -16.63 -0.39 -12.76
CA LYS A 36 -15.98 0.85 -13.21
C LYS A 36 -15.37 1.58 -12.02
N PRO A 37 -14.13 2.04 -12.11
CA PRO A 37 -13.58 2.91 -11.09
C PRO A 37 -14.42 4.18 -10.97
N TRP A 38 -14.63 4.63 -9.74
CA TRP A 38 -15.55 5.75 -9.46
C TRP A 38 -15.04 7.13 -9.91
N ILE A 39 -13.72 7.28 -10.09
CA ILE A 39 -13.10 8.55 -10.54
C ILE A 39 -12.93 8.58 -12.06
N PHE A 40 -12.70 7.43 -12.70
CA PHE A 40 -12.37 7.37 -14.11
C PHE A 40 -13.59 7.09 -14.99
N SER A 41 -13.49 7.48 -16.27
CA SER A 41 -14.51 7.16 -17.26
C SER A 41 -14.68 5.64 -17.45
N ASN A 42 -15.83 5.26 -18.02
CA ASN A 42 -16.25 3.88 -18.21
C ASN A 42 -15.25 2.94 -18.94
N ASN A 43 -14.27 3.52 -19.63
CA ASN A 43 -13.30 2.77 -20.44
C ASN A 43 -12.00 2.47 -19.68
N ILE A 44 -11.85 2.97 -18.45
CA ILE A 44 -10.64 2.77 -17.64
C ILE A 44 -10.94 1.71 -16.60
N THR A 45 -10.46 0.50 -16.84
CA THR A 45 -10.49 -0.62 -15.90
C THR A 45 -9.08 -0.92 -15.39
N LEU A 46 -8.94 -1.77 -14.39
CA LEU A 46 -7.63 -2.24 -13.93
C LEU A 46 -6.79 -2.88 -15.06
N GLN A 47 -7.44 -3.51 -16.03
CA GLN A 47 -6.76 -4.19 -17.15
C GLN A 47 -6.51 -3.27 -18.35
N SER A 48 -7.02 -2.03 -18.33
CA SER A 48 -6.69 -1.03 -19.35
C SER A 48 -5.20 -0.63 -19.26
N PRO A 49 -4.61 0.02 -20.29
CA PRO A 49 -3.23 0.49 -20.23
C PRO A 49 -2.94 1.35 -18.99
N LEU A 50 -3.86 2.25 -18.64
CA LEU A 50 -3.73 3.06 -17.43
C LEU A 50 -3.86 2.20 -16.16
N GLY A 51 -4.79 1.25 -16.11
CA GLY A 51 -4.92 0.31 -14.98
C GLY A 51 -3.66 -0.53 -14.77
N LYS A 52 -3.01 -0.97 -15.84
CA LYS A 52 -1.70 -1.68 -15.75
C LYS A 52 -0.61 -0.78 -15.20
N PHE A 53 -0.60 0.51 -15.55
CA PHE A 53 0.32 1.47 -14.95
C PHE A 53 0.09 1.58 -13.43
N PHE A 54 -1.17 1.66 -12.99
CA PHE A 54 -1.50 1.58 -11.57
C PHE A 54 -1.07 0.25 -10.95
N GLY A 55 -1.13 -0.85 -11.68
CA GLY A 55 -0.59 -2.15 -11.26
C GLY A 55 0.90 -2.08 -10.92
N ILE A 56 1.70 -1.39 -11.74
CA ILE A 56 3.14 -1.16 -11.47
C ILE A 56 3.31 -0.31 -10.21
N LEU A 57 2.48 0.70 -9.99
CA LEU A 57 2.52 1.49 -8.76
C LEU A 57 2.16 0.65 -7.52
N TRP A 58 1.28 -0.34 -7.62
CA TRP A 58 1.04 -1.31 -6.55
C TRP A 58 2.32 -2.08 -6.20
N LEU A 59 3.11 -2.51 -7.20
CA LEU A 59 4.43 -3.12 -6.93
C LEU A 59 5.42 -2.14 -6.30
N ALA A 60 5.37 -0.86 -6.66
CA ALA A 60 6.20 0.15 -6.01
C ALA A 60 5.83 0.33 -4.53
N ALA A 61 4.53 0.33 -4.19
CA ALA A 61 4.07 0.32 -2.80
C ALA A 61 4.54 -0.94 -2.06
N THR A 62 4.41 -2.13 -2.70
CA THR A 62 4.96 -3.39 -2.18
C THR A 62 6.45 -3.24 -1.82
N ALA A 63 7.25 -2.77 -2.78
CA ALA A 63 8.69 -2.61 -2.57
C ALA A 63 9.00 -1.65 -1.43
N GLY A 64 8.30 -0.52 -1.34
CA GLY A 64 8.47 0.46 -0.28
C GLY A 64 8.22 -0.11 1.11
N TYR A 65 7.09 -0.81 1.31
CA TYR A 65 6.75 -1.43 2.59
C TYR A 65 7.66 -2.60 2.95
N VAL A 66 8.01 -3.46 2.00
CA VAL A 66 8.93 -4.59 2.22
C VAL A 66 10.32 -4.07 2.59
N LEU A 67 10.82 -3.06 1.88
CA LEU A 67 12.11 -2.44 2.20
C LEU A 67 12.07 -1.77 3.57
N ALA A 68 10.99 -1.05 3.93
CA ALA A 68 10.83 -0.47 5.25
C ALA A 68 10.89 -1.54 6.35
N ALA A 69 10.23 -2.70 6.15
CA ALA A 69 10.27 -3.81 7.09
C ALA A 69 11.70 -4.38 7.26
N ILE A 70 12.43 -4.55 6.16
CA ILE A 70 13.82 -5.04 6.18
C ILE A 70 14.74 -4.06 6.92
N VAL A 71 14.62 -2.76 6.59
CA VAL A 71 15.43 -1.69 7.19
C VAL A 71 15.15 -1.56 8.68
N LEU A 72 13.88 -1.73 9.10
CA LEU A 72 13.50 -1.75 10.52
C LEU A 72 14.14 -2.93 11.26
N ILE A 73 14.13 -4.14 10.68
CA ILE A 73 14.79 -5.31 11.28
C ILE A 73 16.31 -5.09 11.40
N ALA A 74 16.90 -4.38 10.44
CA ALA A 74 18.31 -3.99 10.48
C ALA A 74 18.61 -2.84 11.48
N SER A 75 17.61 -2.42 12.28
CA SER A 75 17.71 -1.35 13.27
C SER A 75 18.24 -0.04 12.70
N ASN A 76 17.76 0.32 11.51
CA ASN A 76 18.17 1.54 10.80
C ASN A 76 16.96 2.48 10.65
N ASP A 77 17.11 3.74 11.04
CA ASP A 77 16.04 4.75 11.12
C ASP A 77 15.44 5.13 9.75
N TRP A 78 16.08 4.77 8.67
CA TRP A 78 15.57 5.03 7.31
C TRP A 78 14.23 4.35 6.98
N TRP A 79 13.82 3.35 7.78
CA TRP A 79 12.52 2.70 7.60
C TRP A 79 11.35 3.69 7.63
N THR A 80 11.42 4.72 8.47
CA THR A 80 10.37 5.74 8.57
C THR A 80 10.29 6.61 7.31
N THR A 81 11.43 6.90 6.69
CA THR A 81 11.51 7.67 5.45
C THR A 81 10.91 6.91 4.26
N LEU A 82 10.96 5.59 4.27
CA LEU A 82 10.37 4.74 3.24
C LEU A 82 8.84 4.61 3.36
N LEU A 83 8.30 4.74 4.56
CA LEU A 83 6.87 4.54 4.82
C LEU A 83 5.97 5.60 4.17
N ILE A 84 6.33 6.88 4.27
CA ILE A 84 5.49 7.97 3.74
C ILE A 84 5.29 7.84 2.23
N PRO A 85 6.33 7.68 1.39
CA PRO A 85 6.13 7.48 -0.04
C PRO A 85 5.41 6.17 -0.35
N ALA A 86 5.68 5.08 0.37
CA ALA A 86 4.99 3.81 0.18
C ALA A 86 3.48 3.95 0.45
N ALA A 87 3.10 4.54 1.58
CA ALA A 87 1.71 4.80 1.94
C ALA A 87 1.03 5.77 0.97
N THR A 88 1.74 6.80 0.53
CA THR A 88 1.21 7.75 -0.46
C THR A 88 0.92 7.06 -1.79
N VAL A 89 1.86 6.25 -2.30
CA VAL A 89 1.66 5.49 -3.54
C VAL A 89 0.52 4.49 -3.37
N SER A 90 0.42 3.81 -2.23
CA SER A 90 -0.68 2.91 -1.92
C SER A 90 -2.04 3.61 -1.99
N LEU A 91 -2.20 4.77 -1.37
CA LEU A 91 -3.44 5.55 -1.45
C LEU A 91 -3.76 6.00 -2.88
N LEU A 92 -2.74 6.45 -3.63
CA LEU A 92 -2.90 6.88 -5.03
C LEU A 92 -3.40 5.74 -5.92
N VAL A 93 -3.11 4.50 -5.61
CA VAL A 93 -3.59 3.35 -6.40
C VAL A 93 -4.91 2.78 -5.89
N ILE A 94 -5.20 2.85 -4.59
CA ILE A 94 -6.43 2.30 -4.02
C ILE A 94 -7.61 3.24 -4.23
N ILE A 95 -7.43 4.54 -3.96
CA ILE A 95 -8.53 5.52 -3.99
C ILE A 95 -9.24 5.58 -5.36
N PRO A 96 -8.54 5.66 -6.50
CA PRO A 96 -9.20 5.70 -7.80
C PRO A 96 -10.01 4.45 -8.13
N PHE A 97 -9.65 3.31 -7.54
CA PHE A 97 -10.30 2.01 -7.76
C PHE A 97 -11.09 1.53 -6.53
N TRP A 98 -11.56 2.44 -5.69
CA TRP A 98 -12.20 2.15 -4.40
C TRP A 98 -13.37 1.16 -4.47
N ASN A 99 -14.19 1.24 -5.50
CA ASN A 99 -15.31 0.31 -5.73
C ASN A 99 -14.87 -1.02 -6.35
N THR A 100 -13.65 -1.09 -6.89
CA THR A 100 -13.11 -2.27 -7.57
C THR A 100 -12.28 -3.15 -6.61
N VAL A 101 -11.58 -2.51 -5.65
CA VAL A 101 -10.69 -3.21 -4.73
C VAL A 101 -11.45 -4.02 -3.68
N PRO A 102 -10.88 -5.16 -3.21
CA PRO A 102 -11.48 -5.97 -2.17
C PRO A 102 -11.54 -5.21 -0.83
N PRO A 103 -12.43 -5.62 0.10
CA PRO A 103 -12.55 -4.98 1.41
C PRO A 103 -11.24 -4.85 2.17
N GLY A 104 -10.35 -5.85 2.08
CA GLY A 104 -9.03 -5.82 2.70
C GLY A 104 -8.16 -4.65 2.24
N ALA A 105 -8.21 -4.29 0.95
CA ALA A 105 -7.48 -3.14 0.43
C ALA A 105 -8.02 -1.81 0.99
N LYS A 106 -9.33 -1.72 1.25
CA LYS A 106 -9.94 -0.54 1.89
C LYS A 106 -9.44 -0.36 3.32
N PHE A 107 -9.33 -1.46 4.09
CA PHE A 107 -8.68 -1.42 5.41
C PHE A 107 -7.21 -1.03 5.29
N GLY A 108 -6.52 -1.53 4.26
CA GLY A 108 -5.15 -1.12 3.93
C GLY A 108 -5.03 0.39 3.71
N ALA A 109 -5.96 1.01 2.98
CA ALA A 109 -5.97 2.46 2.78
C ALA A 109 -6.11 3.25 4.08
N PHE A 110 -6.90 2.78 5.05
CA PHE A 110 -6.96 3.41 6.37
C PHE A 110 -5.64 3.26 7.13
N PHE A 111 -4.97 2.11 7.00
CA PHE A 111 -3.64 1.92 7.55
C PHE A 111 -2.62 2.88 6.92
N ASP A 112 -2.64 3.06 5.60
CA ASP A 112 -1.78 4.01 4.89
C ASP A 112 -2.01 5.45 5.37
N LEU A 113 -3.28 5.84 5.52
CA LEU A 113 -3.62 7.16 6.05
C LEU A 113 -3.10 7.34 7.49
N PHE A 114 -3.26 6.33 8.34
CA PHE A 114 -2.72 6.31 9.69
C PHE A 114 -1.19 6.48 9.68
N VAL A 115 -0.48 5.73 8.83
CA VAL A 115 0.98 5.86 8.65
C VAL A 115 1.37 7.30 8.29
N ILE A 116 0.71 7.89 7.29
CA ILE A 116 1.00 9.27 6.87
C ILE A 116 0.78 10.24 8.03
N ILE A 117 -0.36 10.16 8.72
CA ILE A 117 -0.66 11.05 9.85
C ILE A 117 0.40 10.93 10.94
N VAL A 118 0.71 9.71 11.35
CA VAL A 118 1.66 9.45 12.43
C VAL A 118 3.05 9.99 12.08
N PHE A 119 3.55 9.69 10.90
CA PHE A 119 4.93 10.03 10.52
C PHE A 119 5.11 11.43 9.94
N THR A 120 4.03 12.18 9.72
CA THR A 120 4.08 13.61 9.36
C THR A 120 3.77 14.54 10.52
N THR A 121 3.35 14.01 11.67
CA THR A 121 3.02 14.78 12.88
C THR A 121 4.03 14.52 13.99
N SER A 122 3.92 15.27 15.09
CA SER A 122 4.72 15.08 16.31
C SER A 122 4.56 13.70 16.97
N LEU A 123 3.55 12.91 16.57
CA LEU A 123 3.39 11.52 17.01
C LEU A 123 4.59 10.63 16.64
N LYS A 124 5.35 11.02 15.62
CA LYS A 124 6.60 10.33 15.26
C LYS A 124 7.58 10.27 16.42
N GLU A 125 7.74 11.36 17.17
CA GLU A 125 8.69 11.45 18.28
C GLU A 125 8.33 10.45 19.38
N TYR A 126 7.05 10.38 19.75
CA TYR A 126 6.57 9.42 20.75
C TYR A 126 6.74 7.96 20.31
N LEU A 127 6.56 7.66 19.04
CA LEU A 127 6.73 6.29 18.54
C LEU A 127 8.19 5.89 18.39
N SER A 128 9.08 6.82 18.08
CA SER A 128 10.52 6.53 18.00
C SER A 128 11.13 6.19 19.36
N GLU A 129 10.54 6.65 20.46
CA GLU A 129 10.94 6.29 21.82
C GLU A 129 10.47 4.87 22.22
N LEU A 130 9.46 4.32 21.54
CA LEU A 130 8.90 2.99 21.81
C LEU A 130 9.53 1.89 20.95
N VAL A 131 10.19 2.26 19.88
CA VAL A 131 10.79 1.39 18.87
C VAL A 131 12.30 1.51 18.90
#